data_8cc7018b2186a48b0dacd8bdd90c426c
#
_entry.id   8cc7018b2186a48b0dacd8bdd90c426c
#
_cell.length_a   1.000
_cell.length_b   1.000
_cell.length_c   1.000
_cell.angle_alpha   90.00
_cell.angle_beta   90.00
_cell.angle_gamma   90.00
#
_symmetry.space_group_name_H-M   'P 1'
#
loop_
_entity.id
_entity.type
_entity.pdbx_description
1 polymer ?
#
loop_
_entity_poly.entity_id
_entity_poly.type
_entity_poly.pdbx_seq_one_letter_code
_entity_poly.pdbx_strand_id
1 'polypeptide(L)'
;MSKFNVGQRVYLFNSLGMSIESDFVYAVLYAPLPVEGKEQHQAEALDKRLEAGELAVHEQYQLSRHQGVLDADCLFASEEECKSFYRKFFE
;
A
#
# COMPACT_ATOMS: atom_id res chain seq x y z
N MET A 1 9.64 -10.03 3.79
CA MET A 1 9.69 -9.01 4.85
C MET A 1 8.82 -7.82 4.48
N SER A 2 8.14 -7.27 5.47
CA SER A 2 7.31 -6.09 5.25
C SER A 2 8.17 -4.84 5.08
N LYS A 3 7.75 -3.95 4.21
CA LYS A 3 8.44 -2.68 4.00
C LYS A 3 8.42 -1.81 5.26
N PHE A 4 7.30 -1.87 6.00
CA PHE A 4 7.13 -1.14 7.25
C PHE A 4 6.67 -2.09 8.35
N ASN A 5 6.98 -1.75 9.59
CA ASN A 5 6.63 -2.55 10.75
C ASN A 5 5.45 -1.92 11.51
N VAL A 6 4.71 -2.75 12.23
CA VAL A 6 3.65 -2.25 13.10
C VAL A 6 4.25 -1.29 14.12
N GLY A 7 3.62 -0.14 14.28
CA GLY A 7 4.10 0.92 15.18
C GLY A 7 5.05 1.91 14.53
N GLN A 8 5.50 1.63 13.31
CA GLN A 8 6.41 2.53 12.61
C GLN A 8 5.67 3.76 12.11
N ARG A 9 6.30 4.91 12.22
CA ARG A 9 5.77 6.15 11.65
C ARG A 9 5.97 6.14 10.14
N VAL A 10 4.93 6.48 9.41
CA VAL A 10 4.98 6.58 7.95
C VAL A 10 4.39 7.93 7.52
N TYR A 11 4.70 8.32 6.29
CA TYR A 11 4.27 9.60 5.73
C TYR A 11 3.51 9.33 4.44
N LEU A 12 2.46 10.10 4.22
CA LEU A 12 1.62 9.97 3.04
C LEU A 12 1.20 11.34 2.53
N PHE A 13 0.88 11.40 1.24
CA PHE A 13 0.47 12.63 0.60
C PHE A 13 -1.07 12.74 0.60
N ASN A 14 -1.57 13.86 1.13
CA ASN A 14 -2.98 14.17 1.08
C ASN A 14 -3.23 15.11 -0.10
N SER A 15 -3.81 14.56 -1.18
CA SER A 15 -4.05 15.33 -2.40
C SER A 15 -5.11 16.41 -2.23
N LEU A 16 -6.06 16.20 -1.31
CA LEU A 16 -7.11 17.19 -1.07
C LEU A 16 -6.55 18.45 -0.42
N GLY A 17 -5.67 18.27 0.55
CA GLY A 17 -5.04 19.37 1.25
C GLY A 17 -3.70 19.79 0.68
N MET A 18 -3.19 19.04 -0.31
CA MET A 18 -1.86 19.27 -0.87
C MET A 18 -0.78 19.29 0.20
N SER A 19 -0.87 18.36 1.14
CA SER A 19 0.01 18.32 2.29
C SER A 19 0.51 16.90 2.56
N ILE A 20 1.60 16.82 3.30
CA ILE A 20 2.14 15.54 3.75
C ILE A 20 1.66 15.31 5.17
N GLU A 21 1.08 14.14 5.41
CA GLU A 21 0.60 13.74 6.72
C GLU A 21 1.42 12.58 7.24
N SER A 22 1.44 12.41 8.55
CA SER A 22 2.10 11.27 9.17
C SER A 22 1.10 10.46 9.96
N ASP A 23 1.38 9.17 10.08
CA ASP A 23 0.57 8.26 10.86
C ASP A 23 1.44 7.08 11.27
N PHE A 24 0.87 6.14 12.00
CA PHE A 24 1.56 4.94 12.45
C PHE A 24 0.92 3.71 11.84
N VAL A 25 1.74 2.73 11.53
CA VAL A 25 1.24 1.45 11.02
C VAL A 25 0.55 0.71 12.15
N TYR A 26 -0.74 0.41 11.96
CA TYR A 26 -1.54 -0.35 12.90
C TYR A 26 -1.50 -1.84 12.62
N ALA A 27 -1.59 -2.20 11.35
CA ALA A 27 -1.56 -3.60 10.94
C ALA A 27 -0.98 -3.73 9.54
N VAL A 28 -0.29 -4.84 9.31
CA VAL A 28 0.20 -5.21 7.99
C VAL A 28 -0.70 -6.31 7.47
N LEU A 29 -1.26 -6.11 6.29
CA LEU A 29 -2.19 -7.03 5.67
C LEU A 29 -1.61 -7.55 4.36
N TYR A 30 -1.96 -8.77 4.02
CA TYR A 30 -1.52 -9.39 2.78
C TYR A 30 -2.76 -9.74 1.96
N ALA A 31 -2.90 -9.10 0.83
CA ALA A 31 -4.06 -9.30 -0.03
C ALA A 31 -3.63 -9.89 -1.37
N PRO A 32 -4.26 -11.00 -1.80
CA PRO A 32 -4.03 -11.52 -3.14
C PRO A 32 -4.79 -10.65 -4.14
N LEU A 33 -4.05 -10.10 -5.11
CA LEU A 33 -4.63 -9.29 -6.17
C LEU A 33 -4.35 -9.96 -7.51
N PRO A 34 -5.27 -9.84 -8.49
CA PRO A 34 -5.04 -10.43 -9.80
C PRO A 34 -3.78 -9.86 -10.46
N VAL A 35 -3.01 -10.74 -11.05
CA VAL A 35 -1.91 -10.32 -11.90
C VAL A 35 -2.50 -9.76 -13.17
N GLU A 36 -1.94 -8.65 -13.66
CA GLU A 36 -2.44 -8.00 -14.85
C GLU A 36 -2.55 -8.99 -16.02
N GLY A 37 -3.69 -8.99 -16.68
CA GLY A 37 -3.98 -9.90 -17.77
C GLY A 37 -4.54 -11.25 -17.33
N LYS A 38 -4.70 -11.48 -16.02
CA LYS A 38 -5.18 -12.74 -15.47
C LYS A 38 -6.48 -12.62 -14.70
N GLU A 39 -7.18 -11.52 -14.81
CA GLU A 39 -8.35 -11.20 -13.99
C GLU A 39 -9.58 -12.02 -14.35
N GLN A 40 -9.54 -12.78 -15.43
CA GLN A 40 -10.72 -13.46 -15.97
C GLN A 40 -10.98 -14.84 -15.33
N HIS A 41 -10.08 -15.33 -14.53
CA HIS A 41 -10.20 -16.63 -13.90
C HIS A 41 -10.93 -16.52 -12.57
N GLN A 42 -12.22 -16.26 -12.62
CA GLN A 42 -12.98 -15.91 -11.42
C GLN A 42 -13.54 -17.12 -10.66
N ALA A 43 -13.67 -18.25 -11.32
CA ALA A 43 -14.32 -19.41 -10.72
C ALA A 43 -13.36 -20.33 -9.98
N GLU A 44 -12.07 -20.12 -10.06
CA GLU A 44 -11.08 -20.98 -9.45
C GLU A 44 -10.82 -20.61 -7.99
N ALA A 45 -10.44 -21.61 -7.20
CA ALA A 45 -10.09 -21.40 -5.82
C ALA A 45 -8.85 -20.51 -5.71
N LEU A 46 -8.81 -19.72 -4.64
CA LEU A 46 -7.75 -18.73 -4.42
C LEU A 46 -6.36 -19.37 -4.42
N ASP A 47 -6.19 -20.47 -3.73
CA ASP A 47 -4.91 -21.15 -3.63
C ASP A 47 -4.42 -21.68 -5.00
N LYS A 48 -5.33 -22.16 -5.82
CA LYS A 48 -4.98 -22.60 -7.17
C LYS A 48 -4.55 -21.46 -8.05
N ARG A 49 -5.20 -20.31 -7.91
CA ARG A 49 -4.84 -19.12 -8.68
C ARG A 49 -3.46 -18.58 -8.30
N LEU A 50 -3.12 -18.67 -7.01
CA LEU A 50 -1.79 -18.30 -6.55
C LEU A 50 -0.72 -19.25 -7.12
N GLU A 51 -0.99 -20.55 -7.11
CA GLU A 51 -0.06 -21.52 -7.66
C GLU A 51 0.14 -21.35 -9.16
N ALA A 52 -0.91 -20.96 -9.87
CA ALA A 52 -0.84 -20.72 -11.31
C ALA A 52 -0.22 -19.38 -11.68
N GLY A 53 0.14 -18.56 -10.70
CA GLY A 53 0.71 -17.25 -10.97
C GLY A 53 -0.30 -16.22 -11.44
N GLU A 54 -1.59 -16.48 -11.24
CA GLU A 54 -2.65 -15.56 -11.62
C GLU A 54 -2.92 -14.47 -10.57
N LEU A 55 -2.45 -14.70 -9.35
CA LEU A 55 -2.56 -13.74 -8.26
C LEU A 55 -1.19 -13.47 -7.68
N ALA A 56 -0.99 -12.27 -7.21
CA ALA A 56 0.19 -11.88 -6.47
C ALA A 56 -0.25 -11.39 -5.10
N VAL A 57 0.55 -11.68 -4.07
CA VAL A 57 0.26 -11.22 -2.73
C VAL A 57 0.88 -9.84 -2.56
N HIS A 58 0.06 -8.86 -2.24
CA HIS A 58 0.48 -7.48 -2.03
C HIS A 58 0.39 -7.11 -0.56
N GLU A 59 1.38 -6.39 -0.08
CA GLU A 59 1.33 -5.85 1.26
C GLU A 59 0.47 -4.59 1.28
N GLN A 60 -0.44 -4.53 2.24
CA GLN A 60 -1.24 -3.35 2.47
C GLN A 60 -1.13 -2.99 3.94
N TYR A 61 -1.35 -1.73 4.24
CA TYR A 61 -1.14 -1.22 5.58
C TYR A 61 -2.39 -0.51 6.08
N GLN A 62 -2.79 -0.86 7.28
CA GLN A 62 -3.83 -0.15 7.99
C GLN A 62 -3.16 0.81 8.95
N LEU A 63 -3.55 2.08 8.90
CA LEU A 63 -2.95 3.12 9.74
C LEU A 63 -3.87 3.47 10.90
N SER A 64 -3.28 4.06 11.93
CA SER A 64 -4.01 4.33 13.18
C SER A 64 -5.12 5.35 13.01
N ARG A 65 -4.90 6.38 12.20
CA ARG A 65 -5.85 7.49 12.07
C ARG A 65 -6.51 7.60 10.71
N HIS A 66 -6.03 6.85 9.73
CA HIS A 66 -6.58 6.87 8.39
C HIS A 66 -7.44 5.64 8.18
N GLN A 67 -8.61 5.82 7.56
CA GLN A 67 -9.52 4.72 7.27
C GLN A 67 -9.07 3.96 6.03
N GLY A 68 -9.42 2.67 6.00
CA GLY A 68 -9.12 1.82 4.87
C GLY A 68 -7.69 1.30 4.92
N VAL A 69 -7.29 0.66 3.85
CA VAL A 69 -5.93 0.11 3.71
C VAL A 69 -5.22 0.82 2.57
N LEU A 70 -3.91 0.97 2.73
CA LEU A 70 -3.07 1.66 1.76
C LEU A 70 -1.96 0.74 1.30
N ASP A 71 -1.63 0.81 0.02
CA ASP A 71 -0.50 0.06 -0.54
C ASP A 71 0.81 0.64 -0.04
N ALA A 72 1.84 -0.22 -0.01
CA ALA A 72 3.17 0.21 0.40
C ALA A 72 3.70 1.37 -0.44
N ASP A 73 3.30 1.43 -1.71
CA ASP A 73 3.76 2.47 -2.63
C ASP A 73 3.21 3.86 -2.29
N CYS A 74 2.16 3.93 -1.48
CA CYS A 74 1.57 5.19 -1.05
C CYS A 74 2.19 5.73 0.23
N LEU A 75 3.09 4.96 0.86
CA LEU A 75 3.66 5.29 2.16
C LEU A 75 5.17 5.47 2.04
N PHE A 76 5.71 6.34 2.87
CA PHE A 76 7.13 6.67 2.87
C PHE A 76 7.68 6.64 4.29
N ALA A 77 8.93 6.25 4.42
CA ALA A 77 9.59 6.14 5.71
C ALA A 77 9.96 7.50 6.30
N SER A 78 10.06 8.53 5.46
CA SER A 78 10.40 9.88 5.92
C SER A 78 9.58 10.91 5.15
N GLU A 79 9.42 12.07 5.78
CA GLU A 79 8.74 13.19 5.14
C GLU A 79 9.48 13.64 3.87
N GLU A 80 10.81 13.60 3.92
CA GLU A 80 11.63 14.00 2.78
C GLU A 80 11.44 13.09 1.57
N GLU A 81 11.33 11.80 1.79
CA GLU A 81 11.08 10.86 0.70
C GLU A 81 9.72 11.11 0.06
N CYS A 82 8.69 11.34 0.87
CA CYS A 82 7.35 11.64 0.40
C CYS A 82 7.34 12.94 -0.39
N LYS A 83 7.99 13.95 0.13
CA LYS A 83 8.07 15.26 -0.49
C LYS A 83 8.82 15.21 -1.84
N SER A 84 9.89 14.43 -1.88
CA SER A 84 10.67 14.24 -3.10
C SER A 84 9.84 13.55 -4.19
N PHE A 85 9.07 12.53 -3.81
CA PHE A 85 8.22 11.80 -4.75
C PHE A 85 7.13 12.70 -5.35
N TYR A 86 6.55 13.58 -4.54
CA TYR A 86 5.48 14.47 -4.97
C TYR A 86 5.97 15.90 -5.21
N ARG A 87 7.24 16.06 -5.51
CA ARG A 87 7.88 17.37 -5.63
C ARG A 87 7.16 18.35 -6.55
N LYS A 88 6.65 17.86 -7.66
CA LYS A 88 5.95 18.70 -8.63
C LYS A 88 4.70 19.37 -8.07
N PHE A 89 4.14 18.84 -6.99
CA PHE A 89 2.95 19.42 -6.37
C PHE A 89 3.28 20.52 -5.36
N PHE A 90 4.56 20.67 -5.03
CA PHE A 90 5.02 21.66 -4.06
C PHE A 90 5.84 22.79 -4.71
N GLU A 91 6.05 22.72 -6.00
CA GLU A 91 6.78 23.75 -6.73
C GLU A 91 5.88 24.80 -7.31
#